data_2f1552972723cafc69d95e51c983139b
#
_entry.id   2f1552972723cafc69d95e51c983139b
#
_cell.length_a   1.000
_cell.length_b   1.000
_cell.length_c   1.000
_cell.angle_alpha   90.00
_cell.angle_beta   90.00
_cell.angle_gamma   90.00
#
_symmetry.space_group_name_H-M   'P 1'
#
loop_
_entity.id
_entity.type
_entity.pdbx_description
1 polymer ?
#
loop_
_entity_poly.entity_id
_entity_poly.type
_entity_poly.pdbx_seq_one_letter_code
_entity_poly.pdbx_strand_id
1 'polypeptide(L)'
;VEQRIIDTKPGALLIIPYDNPTGQLFSKETLIEYTKLCVKHNLWIISDEAYRELAYEKGKETSSIWALTDKDVPGIEGRRISLETASKVWNACGLRIGAIITDNKLCYEKSVAEYTANLSANTLGQYIFGALAHESHAELHNWYEQQRDYYRKMIFELHEGFKAVEPDFIVSRPEASIYFVIDVRKVAKPGFDGVEFASWCAEHGAISLDDGKEYTLLMAPLNGFYSGKKGEDNPGRTQLRVSFCENPDLLRLAPELLSKLFRAYEAQR
;
A
#
# COMPACT_ATOMS: atom_id res chain seq x y z
N VAL A 1 16.34 -11.89 -0.39
CA VAL A 1 15.33 -12.45 0.55
C VAL A 1 15.85 -13.71 1.21
N GLU A 2 16.30 -14.72 0.46
CA GLU A 2 16.68 -16.03 1.02
C GLU A 2 17.79 -15.92 2.07
N GLN A 3 18.84 -15.15 1.82
CA GLN A 3 19.91 -14.96 2.82
C GLN A 3 19.35 -14.42 4.14
N ARG A 4 18.40 -13.48 4.08
CA ARG A 4 17.75 -12.93 5.27
C ARG A 4 16.96 -14.01 6.03
N ILE A 5 16.26 -14.90 5.31
CA ILE A 5 15.55 -16.02 5.91
C ILE A 5 16.52 -16.94 6.66
N ILE A 6 17.67 -17.26 6.06
CA ILE A 6 18.71 -18.10 6.67
C ILE A 6 19.25 -17.46 7.95
N ASP A 7 19.54 -16.16 7.90
CA ASP A 7 20.15 -15.42 9.01
C ASP A 7 19.18 -15.23 10.19
N THR A 8 17.88 -14.97 9.90
CA THR A 8 16.90 -14.62 10.95
C THR A 8 16.01 -15.77 11.38
N LYS A 9 15.94 -16.86 10.59
CA LYS A 9 15.11 -18.06 10.83
C LYS A 9 13.66 -17.70 11.23
N PRO A 10 12.93 -16.92 10.43
CA PRO A 10 11.58 -16.53 10.76
C PRO A 10 10.61 -17.72 10.68
N GLY A 11 9.42 -17.60 11.30
CA GLY A 11 8.34 -18.58 11.16
C GLY A 11 7.45 -18.34 9.94
N ALA A 12 7.48 -17.12 9.40
CA ALA A 12 6.65 -16.71 8.27
C ALA A 12 7.34 -15.64 7.41
N LEU A 13 6.93 -15.54 6.16
CA LEU A 13 7.21 -14.43 5.26
C LEU A 13 5.90 -13.68 5.02
N LEU A 14 5.87 -12.40 5.39
CA LEU A 14 4.75 -11.50 5.08
C LEU A 14 5.06 -10.74 3.80
N ILE A 15 4.10 -10.72 2.88
CA ILE A 15 4.17 -9.99 1.61
C ILE A 15 2.94 -9.11 1.45
N ILE A 16 3.08 -8.06 0.65
CA ILE A 16 1.98 -7.15 0.27
C ILE A 16 1.99 -7.06 -1.27
N PRO A 17 1.25 -7.93 -1.99
CA PRO A 17 1.34 -8.01 -3.45
C PRO A 17 0.96 -6.73 -4.19
N TYR A 18 0.12 -5.90 -3.59
CA TYR A 18 -0.26 -4.55 -4.05
C TYR A 18 0.33 -3.55 -3.07
N ASP A 19 1.59 -3.25 -3.21
CA ASP A 19 2.43 -2.76 -2.13
C ASP A 19 2.03 -1.40 -1.57
N ASN A 20 2.01 -1.34 -0.27
CA ASN A 20 2.02 -0.13 0.53
C ASN A 20 3.38 -0.07 1.25
N PRO A 21 4.26 0.89 0.95
CA PRO A 21 3.98 2.25 0.45
C PRO A 21 4.24 2.50 -1.05
N THR A 22 4.84 1.58 -1.77
CA THR A 22 5.52 1.90 -3.05
C THR A 22 4.58 1.95 -4.26
N GLY A 23 3.39 1.35 -4.16
CA GLY A 23 2.48 1.19 -5.29
C GLY A 23 2.93 0.15 -6.32
N GLN A 24 3.91 -0.68 -6.02
CA GLN A 24 4.36 -1.76 -6.89
C GLN A 24 3.38 -2.94 -6.87
N LEU A 25 3.31 -3.66 -7.99
CA LEU A 25 2.54 -4.90 -8.13
C LEU A 25 3.49 -6.09 -8.23
N PHE A 26 3.31 -7.08 -7.36
CA PHE A 26 4.02 -8.36 -7.51
C PHE A 26 3.42 -9.14 -8.67
N SER A 27 4.26 -9.60 -9.57
CA SER A 27 3.84 -10.52 -10.63
C SER A 27 3.58 -11.93 -10.07
N LYS A 28 2.88 -12.77 -10.83
CA LYS A 28 2.67 -14.17 -10.48
C LYS A 28 4.01 -14.89 -10.28
N GLU A 29 5.00 -14.61 -11.11
CA GLU A 29 6.35 -15.18 -11.02
C GLU A 29 7.02 -14.79 -9.70
N THR A 30 6.91 -13.53 -9.28
CA THR A 30 7.42 -13.07 -7.98
C THR A 30 6.77 -13.80 -6.82
N LEU A 31 5.44 -14.00 -6.88
CA LEU A 31 4.72 -14.76 -5.87
C LEU A 31 5.17 -16.22 -5.83
N ILE A 32 5.38 -16.86 -6.99
CA ILE A 32 5.90 -18.22 -7.09
C ILE A 32 7.28 -18.32 -6.44
N GLU A 33 8.18 -17.39 -6.71
CA GLU A 33 9.53 -17.40 -6.11
C GLU A 33 9.51 -17.25 -4.60
N TYR A 34 8.75 -16.30 -4.06
CA TYR A 34 8.63 -16.15 -2.61
C TYR A 34 7.97 -17.35 -1.94
N THR A 35 6.96 -17.92 -2.58
CA THR A 35 6.29 -19.10 -2.06
C THR A 35 7.19 -20.34 -2.08
N LYS A 36 8.02 -20.52 -3.13
CA LYS A 36 9.05 -21.56 -3.16
C LYS A 36 10.04 -21.43 -2.00
N LEU A 37 10.45 -20.21 -1.66
CA LEU A 37 11.28 -19.99 -0.48
C LEU A 37 10.56 -20.39 0.82
N CYS A 38 9.27 -20.06 0.94
CA CYS A 38 8.47 -20.48 2.09
C CYS A 38 8.42 -22.01 2.23
N VAL A 39 8.17 -22.73 1.14
CA VAL A 39 8.16 -24.20 1.15
C VAL A 39 9.55 -24.75 1.51
N LYS A 40 10.61 -24.25 0.85
CA LYS A 40 12.00 -24.68 1.06
C LYS A 40 12.46 -24.54 2.51
N HIS A 41 12.09 -23.44 3.16
CA HIS A 41 12.52 -23.10 4.52
C HIS A 41 11.46 -23.39 5.58
N ASN A 42 10.39 -24.12 5.23
CA ASN A 42 9.29 -24.47 6.12
C ASN A 42 8.62 -23.28 6.81
N LEU A 43 8.33 -22.23 6.04
CA LEU A 43 7.67 -21.00 6.50
C LEU A 43 6.19 -21.00 6.14
N TRP A 44 5.43 -20.20 6.89
CA TRP A 44 4.12 -19.74 6.45
C TRP A 44 4.30 -18.60 5.42
N ILE A 45 3.39 -18.47 4.46
CA ILE A 45 3.26 -17.29 3.65
C ILE A 45 2.02 -16.51 4.11
N ILE A 46 2.22 -15.27 4.54
CA ILE A 46 1.14 -14.34 4.93
C ILE A 46 1.07 -13.26 3.87
N SER A 47 -0.06 -13.18 3.17
CA SER A 47 -0.31 -12.18 2.14
C SER A 47 -1.31 -11.13 2.65
N ASP A 48 -0.88 -9.87 2.74
CA ASP A 48 -1.80 -8.76 2.94
C ASP A 48 -2.40 -8.37 1.59
N GLU A 49 -3.65 -8.76 1.38
CA GLU A 49 -4.39 -8.56 0.14
C GLU A 49 -5.38 -7.39 0.20
N ALA A 50 -5.15 -6.45 1.12
CA ALA A 50 -6.03 -5.30 1.34
C ALA A 50 -6.28 -4.44 0.10
N TYR A 51 -5.38 -4.46 -0.88
CA TYR A 51 -5.48 -3.69 -2.12
C TYR A 51 -5.68 -4.58 -3.36
N ARG A 52 -5.97 -5.86 -3.17
CA ARG A 52 -6.25 -6.77 -4.29
C ARG A 52 -7.32 -6.15 -5.19
N GLU A 53 -7.20 -6.32 -6.51
CA GLU A 53 -7.99 -5.69 -7.56
C GLU A 53 -7.60 -4.24 -7.93
N LEU A 54 -6.87 -3.51 -7.09
CA LEU A 54 -6.43 -2.16 -7.42
C LEU A 54 -5.08 -2.19 -8.18
N ALA A 55 -5.09 -2.76 -9.38
CA ALA A 55 -3.96 -2.77 -10.33
C ALA A 55 -4.31 -1.94 -11.56
N TYR A 56 -3.36 -1.13 -12.04
CA TYR A 56 -3.62 -0.09 -13.03
C TYR A 56 -3.04 -0.37 -14.41
N GLU A 57 -2.15 -1.34 -14.54
CA GLU A 57 -1.64 -1.75 -15.85
C GLU A 57 -2.63 -2.69 -16.54
N LYS A 58 -3.00 -2.35 -17.78
CA LYS A 58 -3.89 -3.19 -18.60
C LYS A 58 -3.19 -4.50 -18.94
N GLY A 59 -3.91 -5.61 -18.82
CA GLY A 59 -3.41 -6.94 -19.18
C GLY A 59 -2.55 -7.62 -18.11
N LYS A 60 -2.32 -7.01 -16.95
CA LYS A 60 -1.78 -7.71 -15.79
C LYS A 60 -2.92 -8.41 -15.06
N GLU A 61 -2.74 -9.70 -14.83
CA GLU A 61 -3.66 -10.48 -14.01
C GLU A 61 -3.61 -10.06 -12.56
N THR A 62 -4.73 -10.25 -11.85
CA THR A 62 -4.79 -10.06 -10.41
C THR A 62 -3.78 -10.96 -9.71
N SER A 63 -2.91 -10.37 -8.91
CA SER A 63 -1.88 -11.07 -8.18
C SER A 63 -2.42 -11.50 -6.81
N SER A 64 -2.47 -12.81 -6.55
CA SER A 64 -2.90 -13.36 -5.26
C SER A 64 -2.22 -14.70 -5.00
N ILE A 65 -1.90 -14.98 -3.73
CA ILE A 65 -1.39 -16.30 -3.33
C ILE A 65 -2.41 -17.42 -3.57
N TRP A 66 -3.70 -17.09 -3.67
CA TRP A 66 -4.78 -18.05 -3.96
C TRP A 66 -4.84 -18.48 -5.42
N ALA A 67 -4.22 -17.72 -6.32
CA ALA A 67 -4.05 -18.09 -7.72
C ALA A 67 -2.95 -19.16 -7.93
N LEU A 68 -2.12 -19.42 -6.91
CA LEU A 68 -1.07 -20.42 -6.96
C LEU A 68 -1.61 -21.79 -6.55
N THR A 69 -1.22 -22.82 -7.29
CA THR A 69 -1.59 -24.20 -7.04
C THR A 69 -0.34 -25.06 -6.74
N ASP A 70 -0.54 -26.31 -6.34
CA ASP A 70 0.56 -27.27 -6.17
C ASP A 70 1.34 -27.55 -7.47
N LYS A 71 0.72 -27.27 -8.65
CA LYS A 71 1.42 -27.31 -9.94
C LYS A 71 2.42 -26.17 -10.10
N ASP A 72 2.13 -24.99 -9.56
CA ASP A 72 3.02 -23.83 -9.58
C ASP A 72 4.12 -23.97 -8.52
N VAL A 73 3.73 -24.40 -7.31
CA VAL A 73 4.64 -24.56 -6.16
C VAL A 73 4.24 -25.81 -5.36
N PRO A 74 4.86 -26.95 -5.63
CA PRO A 74 4.61 -28.19 -4.86
C PRO A 74 4.83 -28.00 -3.36
N GLY A 75 3.83 -28.38 -2.56
CA GLY A 75 3.86 -28.25 -1.09
C GLY A 75 3.38 -26.89 -0.55
N ILE A 76 2.72 -26.06 -1.37
CA ILE A 76 2.14 -24.80 -0.92
C ILE A 76 0.90 -25.00 -0.04
N GLU A 77 0.16 -26.10 -0.23
CA GLU A 77 -1.08 -26.35 0.49
C GLU A 77 -0.83 -26.42 2.01
N GLY A 78 -1.74 -25.82 2.75
CA GLY A 78 -1.67 -25.73 4.20
C GLY A 78 -0.64 -24.72 4.75
N ARG A 79 -0.07 -23.84 3.88
CA ARG A 79 0.92 -22.82 4.27
C ARG A 79 0.43 -21.39 4.05
N ARG A 80 -0.72 -21.21 3.40
CA ARG A 80 -1.23 -19.90 3.01
C ARG A 80 -2.11 -19.28 4.08
N ILE A 81 -1.85 -18.00 4.33
CA ILE A 81 -2.71 -17.13 5.13
C ILE A 81 -2.87 -15.83 4.34
N SER A 82 -4.09 -15.38 4.07
CA SER A 82 -4.31 -14.02 3.57
C SER A 82 -5.10 -13.18 4.55
N LEU A 83 -4.81 -11.88 4.53
CA LEU A 83 -5.52 -10.85 5.25
C LEU A 83 -6.35 -10.05 4.25
N GLU A 84 -7.66 -10.15 4.38
CA GLU A 84 -8.63 -9.48 3.53
C GLU A 84 -9.31 -8.35 4.27
N THR A 85 -9.72 -7.30 3.58
CA THR A 85 -10.43 -6.19 4.21
C THR A 85 -11.44 -5.53 3.27
N ALA A 86 -12.51 -5.03 3.84
CA ALA A 86 -13.48 -4.16 3.15
C ALA A 86 -12.97 -2.72 2.98
N SER A 87 -11.86 -2.35 3.64
CA SER A 87 -11.45 -0.96 3.84
C SER A 87 -11.06 -0.24 2.55
N LYS A 88 -10.48 -0.93 1.56
CA LYS A 88 -9.86 -0.31 0.38
C LYS A 88 -10.64 -0.60 -0.89
N VAL A 89 -10.69 -1.85 -1.29
CA VAL A 89 -11.34 -2.28 -2.53
C VAL A 89 -12.84 -1.96 -2.54
N TRP A 90 -13.47 -1.98 -1.38
CA TRP A 90 -14.90 -1.70 -1.22
C TRP A 90 -15.22 -0.30 -0.70
N ASN A 91 -14.22 0.56 -0.53
CA ASN A 91 -14.35 1.90 0.05
C ASN A 91 -15.09 1.92 1.40
N ALA A 92 -15.02 0.83 2.15
CA ALA A 92 -15.79 0.59 3.35
C ALA A 92 -14.94 0.56 4.64
N CYS A 93 -13.91 1.43 4.70
CA CYS A 93 -12.98 1.48 5.83
C CYS A 93 -13.67 1.78 7.17
N GLY A 94 -14.79 2.51 7.16
CA GLY A 94 -15.59 2.81 8.34
C GLY A 94 -16.32 1.60 8.93
N LEU A 95 -16.55 0.54 8.17
CA LEU A 95 -17.20 -0.67 8.65
C LEU A 95 -16.30 -1.50 9.58
N ARG A 96 -14.98 -1.31 9.54
CA ARG A 96 -14.01 -2.07 10.35
C ARG A 96 -14.14 -3.59 10.17
N ILE A 97 -14.29 -4.05 8.94
CA ILE A 97 -14.47 -5.46 8.57
C ILE A 97 -13.27 -5.96 7.76
N GLY A 98 -12.82 -7.14 8.14
CA GLY A 98 -11.79 -7.91 7.44
C GLY A 98 -11.93 -9.39 7.76
N ALA A 99 -11.11 -10.20 7.11
CA ALA A 99 -11.11 -11.65 7.29
C ALA A 99 -9.68 -12.20 7.21
N ILE A 100 -9.44 -13.28 7.93
CA ILE A 100 -8.29 -14.18 7.72
C ILE A 100 -8.81 -15.35 6.87
N ILE A 101 -8.14 -15.63 5.76
CA ILE A 101 -8.40 -16.81 4.93
C ILE A 101 -7.18 -17.72 5.01
N THR A 102 -7.40 -19.00 5.21
CA THR A 102 -6.31 -19.99 5.27
C THR A 102 -6.77 -21.36 4.79
N ASP A 103 -5.88 -22.12 4.18
CA ASP A 103 -6.07 -23.53 3.82
C ASP A 103 -5.51 -24.49 4.89
N ASN A 104 -5.03 -23.95 6.02
CA ASN A 104 -4.53 -24.74 7.13
C ASN A 104 -5.59 -24.90 8.23
N LYS A 105 -6.00 -26.15 8.47
CA LYS A 105 -7.02 -26.47 9.47
C LYS A 105 -6.67 -25.99 10.88
N LEU A 106 -5.44 -26.16 11.33
CA LEU A 106 -5.02 -25.75 12.67
C LEU A 106 -5.05 -24.21 12.80
N CYS A 107 -4.56 -23.49 11.78
CA CYS A 107 -4.62 -22.04 11.74
C CYS A 107 -6.09 -21.56 11.80
N TYR A 108 -6.97 -22.16 11.03
CA TYR A 108 -8.41 -21.86 11.05
C TYR A 108 -9.00 -22.07 12.46
N GLU A 109 -8.80 -23.25 13.05
CA GLU A 109 -9.33 -23.58 14.38
C GLU A 109 -8.84 -22.61 15.47
N LYS A 110 -7.56 -22.24 15.44
CA LYS A 110 -6.99 -21.27 16.39
C LYS A 110 -7.54 -19.86 16.15
N SER A 111 -7.68 -19.43 14.91
CA SER A 111 -8.28 -18.13 14.57
C SER A 111 -9.73 -18.03 15.02
N VAL A 112 -10.53 -19.10 14.84
CA VAL A 112 -11.91 -19.16 15.33
C VAL A 112 -11.96 -19.10 16.84
N ALA A 113 -11.08 -19.81 17.55
CA ALA A 113 -11.03 -19.79 19.01
C ALA A 113 -10.70 -18.39 19.54
N GLU A 114 -9.69 -17.73 18.95
CA GLU A 114 -9.31 -16.36 19.31
C GLU A 114 -10.43 -15.35 19.02
N TYR A 115 -11.05 -15.48 17.84
CA TYR A 115 -12.19 -14.64 17.45
C TYR A 115 -13.37 -14.78 18.41
N THR A 116 -13.66 -16.01 18.86
CA THR A 116 -14.74 -16.29 19.81
C THR A 116 -14.44 -15.66 21.18
N ALA A 117 -13.18 -15.73 21.63
CA ALA A 117 -12.77 -15.13 22.92
C ALA A 117 -12.93 -13.59 22.90
N ASN A 118 -12.76 -12.95 21.74
CA ASN A 118 -12.93 -11.51 21.56
C ASN A 118 -14.38 -11.07 21.23
N LEU A 119 -15.36 -11.97 21.33
CA LEU A 119 -16.81 -11.71 21.21
C LEU A 119 -17.28 -11.19 19.84
N SER A 120 -16.58 -11.47 18.78
CA SER A 120 -16.91 -11.12 17.40
C SER A 120 -16.44 -9.74 16.89
N ALA A 121 -16.30 -9.63 15.57
CA ALA A 121 -16.10 -8.36 14.87
C ALA A 121 -17.43 -7.58 14.83
N ASN A 122 -17.35 -6.31 14.38
CA ASN A 122 -18.50 -5.41 14.24
C ASN A 122 -19.67 -6.07 13.48
N THR A 123 -20.71 -6.46 14.19
CA THR A 123 -21.87 -7.16 13.62
C THR A 123 -22.65 -6.31 12.61
N LEU A 124 -22.80 -5.00 12.87
CA LEU A 124 -23.47 -4.09 11.91
C LEU A 124 -22.68 -3.99 10.60
N GLY A 125 -21.34 -3.88 10.71
CA GLY A 125 -20.47 -3.86 9.55
C GLY A 125 -20.52 -5.17 8.75
N GLN A 126 -20.58 -6.33 9.42
CA GLN A 126 -20.77 -7.63 8.77
C GLN A 126 -22.10 -7.70 8.03
N TYR A 127 -23.18 -7.25 8.67
CA TYR A 127 -24.51 -7.24 8.06
C TYR A 127 -24.59 -6.35 6.81
N ILE A 128 -24.05 -5.13 6.91
CA ILE A 128 -23.99 -4.19 5.77
C ILE A 128 -23.15 -4.78 4.63
N PHE A 129 -21.95 -5.27 4.95
CA PHE A 129 -21.06 -5.86 3.94
C PHE A 129 -21.63 -7.14 3.33
N GLY A 130 -22.41 -7.88 4.10
CA GLY A 130 -23.12 -9.10 3.66
C GLY A 130 -24.13 -8.86 2.54
N ALA A 131 -24.58 -7.62 2.31
CA ALA A 131 -25.45 -7.29 1.18
C ALA A 131 -24.80 -7.64 -0.18
N LEU A 132 -23.46 -7.60 -0.26
CA LEU A 132 -22.70 -8.00 -1.46
C LEU A 132 -22.87 -9.48 -1.82
N ALA A 133 -23.34 -10.33 -0.90
CA ALA A 133 -23.59 -11.75 -1.19
C ALA A 133 -24.75 -11.96 -2.18
N HIS A 134 -25.55 -10.94 -2.43
CA HIS A 134 -26.65 -10.96 -3.40
C HIS A 134 -26.25 -10.48 -4.80
N GLU A 135 -25.05 -9.88 -4.93
CA GLU A 135 -24.52 -9.42 -6.21
C GLU A 135 -23.93 -10.59 -7.01
N SER A 136 -24.08 -10.55 -8.30
CA SER A 136 -23.45 -11.53 -9.20
C SER A 136 -21.95 -11.27 -9.36
N HIS A 137 -21.18 -12.30 -9.76
CA HIS A 137 -19.79 -12.14 -10.10
C HIS A 137 -19.53 -11.06 -11.16
N ALA A 138 -20.43 -10.93 -12.13
CA ALA A 138 -20.31 -9.90 -13.18
C ALA A 138 -20.46 -8.48 -12.61
N GLU A 139 -21.39 -8.27 -11.68
CA GLU A 139 -21.60 -6.98 -11.01
C GLU A 139 -20.41 -6.61 -10.13
N LEU A 140 -19.88 -7.58 -9.35
CA LEU A 140 -18.69 -7.37 -8.55
C LEU A 140 -17.45 -7.07 -9.42
N HIS A 141 -17.30 -7.77 -10.55
CA HIS A 141 -16.20 -7.51 -11.49
C HIS A 141 -16.31 -6.13 -12.13
N ASN A 142 -17.52 -5.72 -12.55
CA ASN A 142 -17.77 -4.38 -13.05
C ASN A 142 -17.45 -3.27 -12.02
N TRP A 143 -17.76 -3.52 -10.73
CA TRP A 143 -17.35 -2.64 -9.64
C TRP A 143 -15.82 -2.46 -9.61
N TYR A 144 -15.07 -3.56 -9.65
CA TYR A 144 -13.60 -3.49 -9.65
C TYR A 144 -13.05 -2.73 -10.86
N GLU A 145 -13.62 -2.93 -12.05
CA GLU A 145 -13.21 -2.21 -13.25
C GLU A 145 -13.45 -0.70 -13.13
N GLN A 146 -14.62 -0.31 -12.64
CA GLN A 146 -14.95 1.11 -12.40
C GLN A 146 -14.00 1.74 -11.36
N GLN A 147 -13.68 1.04 -10.29
CA GLN A 147 -12.72 1.50 -9.28
C GLN A 147 -11.33 1.66 -9.88
N ARG A 148 -10.86 0.67 -10.65
CA ARG A 148 -9.55 0.74 -11.33
C ARG A 148 -9.47 1.91 -12.29
N ASP A 149 -10.50 2.14 -13.10
CA ASP A 149 -10.51 3.24 -14.06
C ASP A 149 -10.55 4.61 -13.38
N TYR A 150 -11.33 4.75 -12.32
CA TYR A 150 -11.39 5.96 -11.52
C TYR A 150 -10.02 6.30 -10.91
N TYR A 151 -9.40 5.36 -10.20
CA TYR A 151 -8.11 5.59 -9.56
C TYR A 151 -6.97 5.70 -10.58
N ARG A 152 -6.99 4.92 -11.66
CA ARG A 152 -5.98 4.99 -12.72
C ARG A 152 -5.82 6.41 -13.25
N LYS A 153 -6.92 7.06 -13.57
CA LYS A 153 -6.90 8.43 -14.08
C LYS A 153 -6.22 9.38 -13.09
N MET A 154 -6.64 9.37 -11.84
CA MET A 154 -6.10 10.26 -10.81
C MET A 154 -4.62 10.02 -10.53
N ILE A 155 -4.23 8.75 -10.39
CA ILE A 155 -2.85 8.43 -10.00
C ILE A 155 -1.84 8.79 -11.09
N PHE A 156 -2.20 8.61 -12.36
CA PHE A 156 -1.31 9.01 -13.46
C PHE A 156 -1.29 10.53 -13.67
N GLU A 157 -2.41 11.23 -13.50
CA GLU A 157 -2.43 12.69 -13.50
C GLU A 157 -1.49 13.25 -12.41
N LEU A 158 -1.57 12.73 -11.20
CA LEU A 158 -0.68 13.13 -10.10
C LEU A 158 0.78 12.80 -10.36
N HIS A 159 1.06 11.58 -10.81
CA HIS A 159 2.42 11.14 -11.11
C HIS A 159 3.11 12.06 -12.13
N GLU A 160 2.43 12.35 -13.24
CA GLU A 160 2.96 13.27 -14.27
C GLU A 160 3.04 14.71 -13.75
N GLY A 161 2.07 15.16 -12.94
CA GLY A 161 2.09 16.47 -12.31
C GLY A 161 3.34 16.69 -11.42
N PHE A 162 3.69 15.72 -10.57
CA PHE A 162 4.89 15.82 -9.74
C PHE A 162 6.17 15.85 -10.55
N LYS A 163 6.26 15.07 -11.62
CA LYS A 163 7.42 15.09 -12.54
C LYS A 163 7.55 16.39 -13.31
N ALA A 164 6.41 17.02 -13.64
CA ALA A 164 6.39 18.28 -14.39
C ALA A 164 6.84 19.48 -13.53
N VAL A 165 6.42 19.54 -12.25
CA VAL A 165 6.77 20.69 -11.38
C VAL A 165 8.19 20.61 -10.84
N GLU A 166 8.75 19.42 -10.68
CA GLU A 166 10.11 19.21 -10.20
C GLU A 166 10.72 17.98 -10.86
N PRO A 167 11.38 18.14 -12.03
CA PRO A 167 11.92 17.01 -12.81
C PRO A 167 12.97 16.17 -12.08
N ASP A 168 13.61 16.74 -11.06
CA ASP A 168 14.63 16.05 -10.25
C ASP A 168 14.04 15.26 -9.08
N PHE A 169 12.73 15.34 -8.82
CA PHE A 169 12.07 14.41 -7.92
C PHE A 169 12.08 13.00 -8.53
N ILE A 170 12.47 12.02 -7.74
CA ILE A 170 12.38 10.62 -8.14
C ILE A 170 10.98 10.15 -7.77
N VAL A 171 10.09 10.07 -8.74
CA VAL A 171 8.69 9.64 -8.54
C VAL A 171 8.55 8.20 -8.97
N SER A 172 8.18 7.30 -8.04
CA SER A 172 7.95 5.89 -8.37
C SER A 172 6.72 5.75 -9.27
N ARG A 173 6.80 4.85 -10.26
CA ARG A 173 5.65 4.57 -11.13
C ARG A 173 4.61 3.78 -10.34
N PRO A 174 3.37 4.25 -10.23
CA PRO A 174 2.31 3.51 -9.55
C PRO A 174 1.77 2.38 -10.46
N GLU A 175 1.86 1.16 -9.98
CA GLU A 175 1.32 -0.03 -10.67
C GLU A 175 0.05 -0.55 -10.01
N ALA A 176 -0.04 -0.37 -8.67
CA ALA A 176 -1.13 -0.91 -7.85
C ALA A 176 -1.38 -0.08 -6.58
N SER A 177 -2.32 -0.51 -5.76
CA SER A 177 -2.74 0.11 -4.48
C SER A 177 -3.25 1.55 -4.64
N ILE A 178 -3.12 2.37 -3.62
CA ILE A 178 -3.55 3.78 -3.61
C ILE A 178 -2.38 4.71 -3.26
N TYR A 179 -1.16 4.30 -3.55
CA TYR A 179 0.07 5.01 -3.16
C TYR A 179 1.10 5.04 -4.27
N PHE A 180 1.99 6.01 -4.15
CA PHE A 180 3.31 6.01 -4.76
C PHE A 180 4.29 6.83 -3.91
N VAL A 181 5.56 6.78 -4.24
CA VAL A 181 6.63 7.42 -3.46
C VAL A 181 7.29 8.52 -4.27
N ILE A 182 7.54 9.63 -3.60
CA ILE A 182 8.42 10.70 -4.08
C ILE A 182 9.68 10.68 -3.23
N ASP A 183 10.85 10.63 -3.87
CA ASP A 183 12.13 10.71 -3.21
C ASP A 183 12.84 12.01 -3.63
N VAL A 184 13.09 12.86 -2.67
CA VAL A 184 13.68 14.19 -2.87
C VAL A 184 15.21 14.21 -2.75
N ARG A 185 15.88 13.05 -2.63
CA ARG A 185 17.33 12.94 -2.38
C ARG A 185 18.22 13.71 -3.34
N LYS A 186 17.77 13.97 -4.57
CA LYS A 186 18.57 14.71 -5.56
C LYS A 186 18.54 16.22 -5.36
N VAL A 187 17.51 16.73 -4.70
CA VAL A 187 17.26 18.17 -4.54
C VAL A 187 17.32 18.64 -3.09
N ALA A 188 17.19 17.73 -2.16
CA ALA A 188 17.26 18.03 -0.73
C ALA A 188 18.68 18.38 -0.29
N LYS A 189 18.83 19.40 0.57
CA LYS A 189 20.08 19.72 1.22
C LYS A 189 20.53 18.59 2.16
N PRO A 190 21.84 18.45 2.42
CA PRO A 190 22.34 17.49 3.39
C PRO A 190 21.61 17.58 4.75
N GLY A 191 21.27 16.42 5.32
CA GLY A 191 20.56 16.34 6.58
C GLY A 191 19.05 16.52 6.49
N PHE A 192 18.46 16.50 5.28
CA PHE A 192 16.99 16.46 5.13
C PHE A 192 16.38 15.25 5.84
N ASP A 193 15.26 15.49 6.51
CA ASP A 193 14.45 14.43 7.14
C ASP A 193 12.97 14.64 6.85
N GLY A 194 12.34 13.64 6.23
CA GLY A 194 10.94 13.68 5.84
C GLY A 194 9.97 13.85 7.02
N VAL A 195 10.34 13.38 8.23
CA VAL A 195 9.52 13.57 9.43
C VAL A 195 9.53 15.03 9.86
N GLU A 196 10.70 15.65 9.87
CA GLU A 196 10.83 17.07 10.19
C GLU A 196 10.11 17.94 9.17
N PHE A 197 10.23 17.60 7.88
CA PHE A 197 9.51 18.30 6.82
C PHE A 197 7.98 18.17 6.97
N ALA A 198 7.47 16.97 7.23
CA ALA A 198 6.03 16.77 7.44
C ALA A 198 5.50 17.53 8.67
N SER A 199 6.27 17.55 9.76
CA SER A 199 5.93 18.34 10.95
C SER A 199 5.92 19.83 10.67
N TRP A 200 6.95 20.32 9.94
CA TRP A 200 7.01 21.72 9.53
C TRP A 200 5.83 22.11 8.62
N CYS A 201 5.41 21.25 7.68
CA CYS A 201 4.23 21.48 6.86
C CYS A 201 2.96 21.62 7.71
N ALA A 202 2.82 20.81 8.76
CA ALA A 202 1.66 20.85 9.66
C ALA A 202 1.63 22.12 10.53
N GLU A 203 2.78 22.62 10.94
CA GLU A 203 2.89 23.72 11.91
C GLU A 203 3.03 25.09 11.23
N HIS A 204 3.70 25.15 10.08
CA HIS A 204 4.14 26.40 9.44
C HIS A 204 3.89 26.44 7.94
N GLY A 205 3.58 25.31 7.32
CA GLY A 205 3.50 25.19 5.87
C GLY A 205 2.19 25.71 5.31
N ALA A 206 2.04 27.02 5.18
CA ALA A 206 0.91 27.67 4.49
C ALA A 206 1.38 28.27 3.17
N ILE A 207 0.76 27.87 2.05
CA ILE A 207 1.03 28.38 0.71
C ILE A 207 -0.27 28.99 0.15
N SER A 208 -0.21 30.29 -0.22
CA SER A 208 -1.30 30.94 -0.93
C SER A 208 -1.29 30.54 -2.41
N LEU A 209 -2.44 30.14 -2.94
CA LEU A 209 -2.65 29.86 -4.34
C LEU A 209 -3.46 31.00 -5.00
N ASP A 210 -3.63 30.91 -6.32
CA ASP A 210 -4.28 31.95 -7.13
C ASP A 210 -5.76 32.19 -6.77
N ASP A 211 -6.41 31.24 -6.08
CA ASP A 211 -7.76 31.37 -5.54
C ASP A 211 -7.85 32.20 -4.24
N GLY A 212 -6.71 32.70 -3.75
CA GLY A 212 -6.59 33.50 -2.55
C GLY A 212 -6.72 32.72 -1.24
N LYS A 213 -6.72 31.38 -1.28
CA LYS A 213 -6.75 30.54 -0.10
C LYS A 213 -5.35 30.03 0.27
N GLU A 214 -5.20 29.73 1.54
CA GLU A 214 -4.00 29.10 2.04
C GLU A 214 -4.17 27.59 2.14
N TYR A 215 -3.17 26.86 1.68
CA TYR A 215 -3.12 25.42 1.64
C TYR A 215 -1.83 24.88 2.26
N THR A 216 -1.92 23.70 2.83
CA THR A 216 -0.75 22.86 3.15
C THR A 216 -0.92 21.49 2.51
N LEU A 217 0.17 20.71 2.51
CA LEU A 217 0.16 19.32 2.05
C LEU A 217 0.85 18.44 3.08
N LEU A 218 0.11 17.44 3.59
CA LEU A 218 0.66 16.46 4.51
C LEU A 218 0.87 15.14 3.79
N MET A 219 2.11 14.67 3.79
CA MET A 219 2.51 13.38 3.23
C MET A 219 3.13 12.51 4.33
N ALA A 220 3.02 11.20 4.18
CA ALA A 220 3.62 10.28 5.13
C ALA A 220 5.11 10.08 4.84
N PRO A 221 6.02 10.43 5.76
CA PRO A 221 7.45 10.13 5.61
C PRO A 221 7.70 8.63 5.71
N LEU A 222 8.68 8.11 4.96
CA LEU A 222 8.95 6.69 4.90
C LEU A 222 10.01 6.20 5.90
N ASN A 223 10.48 7.03 6.80
CA ASN A 223 11.48 6.64 7.80
C ASN A 223 11.09 5.36 8.56
N GLY A 224 9.82 5.24 8.94
CA GLY A 224 9.26 4.11 9.69
C GLY A 224 8.98 2.86 8.85
N PHE A 225 9.12 2.91 7.53
CA PHE A 225 8.88 1.75 6.64
C PHE A 225 10.14 0.91 6.42
N TYR A 226 11.28 1.38 6.89
CA TYR A 226 12.55 0.67 6.79
C TYR A 226 13.00 0.16 8.15
N SER A 227 13.34 -1.12 8.22
CA SER A 227 13.97 -1.71 9.40
C SER A 227 15.49 -1.52 9.31
N GLY A 228 16.00 -0.44 9.87
CA GLY A 228 17.44 -0.18 10.03
C GLY A 228 17.87 -0.26 11.50
N LYS A 229 19.14 -0.54 11.76
CA LYS A 229 19.70 -0.33 13.09
C LYS A 229 19.89 1.16 13.33
N LYS A 230 19.83 1.57 14.60
CA LYS A 230 20.13 2.97 14.98
C LYS A 230 21.52 3.37 14.49
N GLY A 231 21.60 4.41 13.65
CA GLY A 231 22.85 4.91 13.07
C GLY A 231 23.16 4.39 11.65
N GLU A 232 22.37 3.47 11.11
CA GLU A 232 22.45 3.09 9.68
C GLU A 232 21.76 4.16 8.82
N ASP A 233 22.25 4.32 7.59
CA ASP A 233 21.58 5.19 6.61
C ASP A 233 20.20 4.65 6.30
N ASN A 234 19.16 5.46 6.54
CA ASN A 234 17.77 5.10 6.29
C ASN A 234 17.31 5.75 4.99
N PRO A 235 17.13 4.97 3.90
CA PRO A 235 16.70 5.53 2.62
C PRO A 235 15.34 6.24 2.68
N GLY A 236 14.51 5.89 3.66
CA GLY A 236 13.21 6.52 3.88
C GLY A 236 13.28 7.98 4.33
N ARG A 237 14.44 8.48 4.78
CA ARG A 237 14.59 9.87 5.24
C ARG A 237 14.25 10.90 4.18
N THR A 238 14.50 10.61 2.92
CA THR A 238 14.20 11.49 1.79
C THR A 238 12.95 11.09 1.03
N GLN A 239 12.22 10.08 1.50
CA GLN A 239 11.07 9.51 0.82
C GLN A 239 9.76 9.89 1.49
N LEU A 240 8.79 10.27 0.66
CA LEU A 240 7.46 10.71 1.06
C LEU A 240 6.42 9.88 0.30
N ARG A 241 5.46 9.27 1.02
CA ARG A 241 4.35 8.54 0.41
C ARG A 241 3.22 9.50 0.06
N VAL A 242 2.80 9.46 -1.18
CA VAL A 242 1.59 10.11 -1.66
C VAL A 242 0.43 9.13 -1.60
N SER A 243 -0.72 9.59 -1.10
CA SER A 243 -2.01 8.89 -1.20
C SER A 243 -2.96 9.74 -2.04
N PHE A 244 -3.76 9.10 -2.89
CA PHE A 244 -4.70 9.80 -3.77
C PHE A 244 -6.17 9.51 -3.42
N CYS A 245 -6.47 9.41 -2.12
CA CYS A 245 -7.82 9.18 -1.59
C CYS A 245 -8.55 10.48 -1.20
N GLU A 246 -8.14 11.63 -1.72
CA GLU A 246 -8.74 12.93 -1.46
C GLU A 246 -9.62 13.35 -2.66
N ASN A 247 -10.35 14.46 -2.52
CA ASN A 247 -11.10 15.08 -3.60
C ASN A 247 -10.19 15.34 -4.81
N PRO A 248 -10.57 14.93 -6.04
CA PRO A 248 -9.74 15.09 -7.23
C PRO A 248 -9.28 16.53 -7.50
N ASP A 249 -10.11 17.55 -7.19
CA ASP A 249 -9.75 18.94 -7.42
C ASP A 249 -8.65 19.40 -6.44
N LEU A 250 -8.68 18.93 -5.20
CA LEU A 250 -7.61 19.17 -4.22
C LEU A 250 -6.33 18.41 -4.58
N LEU A 251 -6.47 17.17 -5.06
CA LEU A 251 -5.32 16.38 -5.49
C LEU A 251 -4.52 17.02 -6.61
N ARG A 252 -5.19 17.72 -7.55
CA ARG A 252 -4.52 18.44 -8.64
C ARG A 252 -3.63 19.58 -8.16
N LEU A 253 -3.87 20.11 -6.97
CA LEU A 253 -3.02 21.14 -6.36
C LEU A 253 -1.75 20.54 -5.72
N ALA A 254 -1.75 19.25 -5.38
CA ALA A 254 -0.67 18.62 -4.62
C ALA A 254 0.72 18.76 -5.24
N PRO A 255 0.93 18.63 -6.56
CA PRO A 255 2.25 18.82 -7.16
C PRO A 255 2.83 20.20 -6.93
N GLU A 256 2.05 21.26 -7.18
CA GLU A 256 2.46 22.64 -6.98
C GLU A 256 2.70 22.94 -5.50
N LEU A 257 1.80 22.48 -4.63
CA LEU A 257 1.94 22.63 -3.18
C LEU A 257 3.21 22.00 -2.66
N LEU A 258 3.51 20.74 -3.08
CA LEU A 258 4.76 20.09 -2.65
C LEU A 258 5.99 20.89 -3.08
N SER A 259 6.06 21.32 -4.33
CA SER A 259 7.20 22.07 -4.84
C SER A 259 7.39 23.38 -4.05
N LYS A 260 6.33 24.13 -3.80
CA LYS A 260 6.39 25.39 -3.05
C LYS A 260 6.75 25.16 -1.58
N LEU A 261 6.12 24.20 -0.90
CA LEU A 261 6.40 23.85 0.50
C LEU A 261 7.84 23.36 0.67
N PHE A 262 8.30 22.48 -0.22
CA PHE A 262 9.66 21.95 -0.18
C PHE A 262 10.70 23.07 -0.32
N ARG A 263 10.52 23.98 -1.28
CA ARG A 263 11.44 25.13 -1.46
C ARG A 263 11.40 26.09 -0.27
N ALA A 264 10.22 26.37 0.30
CA ALA A 264 10.10 27.22 1.48
C ALA A 264 10.81 26.59 2.70
N TYR A 265 10.64 25.28 2.91
CA TYR A 265 11.32 24.55 3.97
C TYR A 265 12.84 24.56 3.79
N GLU A 266 13.32 24.24 2.59
CA GLU A 266 14.76 24.22 2.29
C GLU A 266 15.41 25.62 2.36
N ALA A 267 14.66 26.70 2.15
CA ALA A 267 15.17 28.06 2.29
C ALA A 267 15.42 28.47 3.76
N GLN A 268 14.73 27.84 4.71
CA GLN A 268 14.86 28.12 6.14
C GLN A 268 15.97 27.28 6.81
N ARG A 269 16.39 26.21 6.17
CA ARG A 269 17.50 25.35 6.59
C ARG A 269 18.82 25.85 5.99
#